data_1f6fad528577f7ece3dbb4537b8fd224
#
_entry.id   1f6fad528577f7ece3dbb4537b8fd224
#
_cell.length_a   1.000
_cell.length_b   1.000
_cell.length_c   1.000
_cell.angle_alpha   90.00
_cell.angle_beta   90.00
_cell.angle_gamma   90.00
#
_symmetry.space_group_name_H-M   'P 1'
#
loop_
_entity.id
_entity.type
_entity.pdbx_description
1 polymer ?
#
loop_
_entity_poly.entity_id
_entity_poly.type
_entity_poly.pdbx_seq_one_letter_code
_entity_poly.pdbx_strand_id
1 'polypeptide(L)'
;MSKPKRGWLSRLKAGLSRTSASLGSGIGGIFSRGRLDDEALEELEELLILGDMGAATAAELSATLAEEKFGKEVSEEEIRSALADQITAILEPVAQPFPIDRAAKPHVVLVAGVNGTGKTTTVGKLASQFRADGLSVMMAAADTFRAAAVEQLK
;
A
#
# COMPACT_ATOMS: atom_id res chain seq x y z
N MET A 1 -11.73 -30.66 9.62
CA MET A 1 -10.62 -30.34 8.69
C MET A 1 -10.38 -28.84 8.72
N SER A 2 -9.31 -28.40 9.40
CA SER A 2 -8.98 -26.97 9.55
C SER A 2 -8.38 -26.46 8.24
N LYS A 3 -9.00 -25.43 7.60
CA LYS A 3 -8.42 -24.75 6.42
C LYS A 3 -7.09 -24.12 6.82
N PRO A 4 -6.02 -24.29 6.02
CA PRO A 4 -4.75 -23.66 6.31
C PRO A 4 -4.94 -22.14 6.37
N LYS A 5 -4.50 -21.50 7.46
CA LYS A 5 -4.51 -20.03 7.60
C LYS A 5 -3.60 -19.48 6.51
N ARG A 6 -4.17 -18.91 5.47
CA ARG A 6 -3.40 -18.15 4.47
C ARG A 6 -2.57 -17.11 5.20
N GLY A 7 -1.26 -17.12 5.00
CA GLY A 7 -0.36 -16.15 5.61
C GLY A 7 -0.80 -14.72 5.32
N TRP A 8 -0.45 -13.76 6.19
CA TRP A 8 -0.84 -12.35 6.02
C TRP A 8 -0.37 -11.79 4.68
N LEU A 9 0.81 -12.20 4.19
CA LEU A 9 1.35 -11.82 2.88
C LEU A 9 0.47 -12.28 1.72
N SER A 10 -0.11 -13.49 1.78
CA SER A 10 -1.00 -13.97 0.71
C SER A 10 -2.32 -13.20 0.67
N ARG A 11 -2.80 -12.72 1.83
CA ARG A 11 -3.99 -11.86 1.91
C ARG A 11 -3.70 -10.45 1.42
N LEU A 12 -2.54 -9.89 1.73
CA LEU A 12 -2.08 -8.61 1.23
C LEU A 12 -1.93 -8.64 -0.29
N LYS A 13 -1.24 -9.64 -0.83
CA LYS A 13 -1.08 -9.85 -2.27
C LYS A 13 -2.43 -9.99 -2.99
N ALA A 14 -3.40 -10.73 -2.40
CA ALA A 14 -4.74 -10.85 -2.97
C ALA A 14 -5.53 -9.52 -2.93
N GLY A 15 -5.34 -8.69 -1.90
CA GLY A 15 -5.97 -7.38 -1.79
C GLY A 15 -5.41 -6.35 -2.78
N LEU A 16 -4.12 -6.45 -3.11
CA LEU A 16 -3.42 -5.55 -4.04
C LEU A 16 -3.41 -6.07 -5.49
N SER A 17 -4.02 -7.23 -5.77
CA SER A 17 -3.89 -7.92 -7.05
C SER A 17 -4.36 -7.08 -8.25
N ARG A 18 -5.40 -6.27 -8.11
CA ARG A 18 -5.91 -5.43 -9.20
C ARG A 18 -4.93 -4.31 -9.55
N THR A 19 -4.44 -3.58 -8.55
CA THR A 19 -3.47 -2.49 -8.75
C THR A 19 -2.14 -3.03 -9.24
N SER A 20 -1.65 -4.13 -8.64
CA SER A 20 -0.43 -4.80 -9.10
C SER A 20 -0.53 -5.34 -10.51
N ALA A 21 -1.69 -5.87 -10.91
CA ALA A 21 -1.89 -6.37 -12.28
C ALA A 21 -1.91 -5.22 -13.30
N SER A 22 -2.54 -4.09 -12.96
CA SER A 22 -2.59 -2.92 -13.83
C SER A 22 -1.20 -2.31 -14.06
N LEU A 23 -0.47 -2.02 -12.97
CA LEU A 23 0.90 -1.51 -13.07
C LEU A 23 1.84 -2.54 -13.72
N GLY A 24 1.74 -3.81 -13.33
CA GLY A 24 2.58 -4.86 -13.87
C GLY A 24 2.40 -5.08 -15.37
N SER A 25 1.16 -5.12 -15.86
CA SER A 25 0.89 -5.25 -17.29
C SER A 25 1.30 -3.99 -18.09
N GLY A 26 1.13 -2.80 -17.48
CA GLY A 26 1.59 -1.54 -18.08
C GLY A 26 3.11 -1.52 -18.26
N ILE A 27 3.87 -1.83 -17.21
CA ILE A 27 5.34 -1.92 -17.29
C ILE A 27 5.76 -2.94 -18.34
N GLY A 28 5.18 -4.14 -18.37
CA GLY A 28 5.49 -5.15 -19.39
C GLY A 28 5.21 -4.69 -20.81
N GLY A 29 4.15 -3.91 -21.04
CA GLY A 29 3.82 -3.32 -22.34
C GLY A 29 4.86 -2.31 -22.78
N ILE A 30 5.21 -1.35 -21.94
CA ILE A 30 6.19 -0.28 -22.20
C ILE A 30 7.55 -0.88 -22.56
N PHE A 31 8.05 -1.80 -21.72
CA PHE A 31 9.40 -2.36 -21.89
C PHE A 31 9.46 -3.62 -22.78
N SER A 32 8.39 -3.97 -23.47
CA SER A 32 8.38 -5.07 -24.46
C SER A 32 9.42 -4.89 -25.57
N ARG A 33 9.82 -3.63 -25.86
CA ARG A 33 10.88 -3.30 -26.84
C ARG A 33 12.30 -3.50 -26.30
N GLY A 34 12.44 -3.79 -25.01
CA GLY A 34 13.72 -4.11 -24.35
C GLY A 34 14.69 -2.94 -24.20
N ARG A 35 14.27 -1.69 -24.40
CA ARG A 35 15.13 -0.51 -24.32
C ARG A 35 14.45 0.60 -23.54
N LEU A 36 15.24 1.30 -22.71
CA LEU A 36 14.82 2.50 -21.99
C LEU A 36 15.22 3.74 -22.81
N ASP A 37 14.24 4.34 -23.46
CA ASP A 37 14.35 5.58 -24.24
C ASP A 37 13.37 6.63 -23.71
N ASP A 38 13.37 7.83 -24.32
CA ASP A 38 12.50 8.94 -23.86
C ASP A 38 11.02 8.57 -23.93
N GLU A 39 10.58 7.85 -24.99
CA GLU A 39 9.18 7.41 -25.14
C GLU A 39 8.78 6.46 -24.00
N ALA A 40 9.64 5.50 -23.67
CA ALA A 40 9.38 4.55 -22.57
C ALA A 40 9.36 5.24 -21.20
N LEU A 41 10.16 6.28 -20.98
CA LEU A 41 10.14 7.07 -19.74
C LEU A 41 8.87 7.91 -19.62
N GLU A 42 8.41 8.55 -20.70
CA GLU A 42 7.15 9.30 -20.72
C GLU A 42 5.95 8.37 -20.45
N GLU A 43 5.89 7.21 -21.14
CA GLU A 43 4.83 6.22 -20.90
C GLU A 43 4.87 5.67 -19.46
N LEU A 44 6.07 5.49 -18.88
CA LEU A 44 6.21 5.05 -17.48
C LEU A 44 5.70 6.11 -16.51
N GLU A 45 6.07 7.37 -16.71
CA GLU A 45 5.61 8.47 -15.86
C GLU A 45 4.08 8.59 -15.90
N GLU A 46 3.47 8.53 -17.10
CA GLU A 46 2.02 8.53 -17.24
C GLU A 46 1.37 7.34 -16.50
N LEU A 47 1.93 6.14 -16.66
CA LEU A 47 1.44 4.94 -15.96
C LEU A 47 1.49 5.09 -14.44
N LEU A 48 2.55 5.68 -13.89
CA LEU A 48 2.71 5.93 -12.46
C LEU A 48 1.70 6.97 -11.96
N ILE A 49 1.46 8.03 -12.74
CA ILE A 49 0.44 9.06 -12.44
C ILE A 49 -0.96 8.44 -12.45
N LEU A 50 -1.29 7.63 -13.45
CA LEU A 50 -2.56 6.89 -13.51
C LEU A 50 -2.70 5.90 -12.36
N GLY A 51 -1.58 5.42 -11.81
CA GLY A 51 -1.51 4.60 -10.59
C GLY A 51 -1.68 5.38 -9.29
N ASP A 52 -2.00 6.69 -9.36
CA ASP A 52 -2.24 7.59 -8.20
C ASP A 52 -0.97 7.89 -7.38
N MET A 53 0.21 7.80 -7.99
CA MET A 53 1.48 8.15 -7.31
C MET A 53 1.72 9.66 -7.18
N GLY A 54 0.99 10.47 -7.95
CA GLY A 54 1.22 11.91 -8.05
C GLY A 54 2.40 12.28 -8.98
N ALA A 55 2.26 13.40 -9.69
CA ALA A 55 3.18 13.80 -10.76
C ALA A 55 4.63 13.99 -10.28
N ALA A 56 4.82 14.58 -9.09
CA ALA A 56 6.18 14.84 -8.56
C ALA A 56 6.95 13.54 -8.30
N THR A 57 6.29 12.55 -7.65
CA THR A 57 6.92 11.25 -7.37
C THR A 57 7.13 10.45 -8.65
N ALA A 58 6.19 10.48 -9.60
CA ALA A 58 6.32 9.80 -10.87
C ALA A 58 7.53 10.33 -11.67
N ALA A 59 7.66 11.66 -11.77
CA ALA A 59 8.79 12.31 -12.42
C ALA A 59 10.14 11.98 -11.75
N GLU A 60 10.20 11.96 -10.41
CA GLU A 60 11.40 11.59 -9.67
C GLU A 60 11.83 10.14 -9.93
N LEU A 61 10.88 9.19 -9.90
CA LEU A 61 11.15 7.78 -10.19
C LEU A 61 11.64 7.58 -11.63
N SER A 62 10.99 8.23 -12.60
CA SER A 62 11.38 8.15 -14.01
C SER A 62 12.77 8.77 -14.26
N ALA A 63 13.06 9.93 -13.63
CA ALA A 63 14.36 10.57 -13.75
C ALA A 63 15.49 9.72 -13.16
N THR A 64 15.30 9.15 -11.98
CA THR A 64 16.29 8.26 -11.33
C THR A 64 16.53 7.01 -12.19
N LEU A 65 15.50 6.45 -12.76
CA LEU A 65 15.63 5.29 -13.65
C LEU A 65 16.40 5.65 -14.94
N ALA A 66 16.15 6.86 -15.47
CA ALA A 66 16.88 7.37 -16.63
C ALA A 66 18.37 7.52 -16.34
N GLU A 67 18.76 8.10 -15.22
CA GLU A 67 20.18 8.24 -14.84
C GLU A 67 20.91 6.91 -14.79
N GLU A 68 20.26 5.85 -14.34
CA GLU A 68 20.88 4.53 -14.18
C GLU A 68 20.91 3.69 -15.45
N LYS A 69 19.85 3.75 -16.25
CA LYS A 69 19.54 2.75 -17.27
C LYS A 69 19.32 3.32 -18.67
N PHE A 70 19.32 4.66 -18.87
CA PHE A 70 18.99 5.25 -20.17
C PHE A 70 19.84 4.72 -21.33
N GLY A 71 19.18 4.42 -22.42
CA GLY A 71 19.83 3.90 -23.63
C GLY A 71 20.36 2.46 -23.56
N LYS A 72 20.21 1.79 -22.42
CA LYS A 72 20.61 0.39 -22.22
C LYS A 72 19.47 -0.56 -22.63
N GLU A 73 19.84 -1.77 -23.00
CA GLU A 73 18.90 -2.88 -23.03
C GLU A 73 18.52 -3.24 -21.59
N VAL A 74 17.22 -3.28 -21.31
CA VAL A 74 16.67 -3.57 -19.99
C VAL A 74 15.54 -4.58 -20.09
N SER A 75 15.50 -5.51 -19.15
CA SER A 75 14.38 -6.43 -19.01
C SER A 75 13.27 -5.79 -18.15
N GLU A 76 12.04 -6.25 -18.35
CA GLU A 76 10.90 -5.87 -17.51
C GLU A 76 11.19 -6.09 -16.00
N GLU A 77 11.88 -7.18 -15.67
CA GLU A 77 12.20 -7.55 -14.29
C GLU A 77 13.21 -6.58 -13.66
N GLU A 78 14.20 -6.12 -14.42
CA GLU A 78 15.18 -5.11 -13.97
C GLU A 78 14.51 -3.77 -13.70
N ILE A 79 13.57 -3.32 -14.55
CA ILE A 79 12.79 -2.10 -14.34
C ILE A 79 11.90 -2.22 -13.10
N ARG A 80 11.20 -3.34 -12.95
CA ARG A 80 10.37 -3.58 -11.76
C ARG A 80 11.18 -3.60 -10.47
N SER A 81 12.35 -4.22 -10.49
CA SER A 81 13.23 -4.26 -9.33
C SER A 81 13.74 -2.86 -8.98
N ALA A 82 14.23 -2.10 -9.96
CA ALA A 82 14.70 -0.75 -9.74
C ALA A 82 13.60 0.18 -9.19
N LEU A 83 12.40 0.13 -9.75
CA LEU A 83 11.24 0.89 -9.22
C LEU A 83 10.86 0.45 -7.79
N ALA A 84 10.89 -0.86 -7.51
CA ALA A 84 10.58 -1.36 -6.16
C ALA A 84 11.62 -0.89 -5.14
N ASP A 85 12.89 -0.85 -5.48
CA ASP A 85 13.96 -0.37 -4.62
C ASP A 85 13.82 1.13 -4.35
N GLN A 86 13.54 1.94 -5.38
CA GLN A 86 13.30 3.38 -5.24
C GLN A 86 12.07 3.68 -4.38
N ILE A 87 10.94 2.99 -4.62
CA ILE A 87 9.72 3.15 -3.81
C ILE A 87 9.98 2.72 -2.36
N THR A 88 10.75 1.67 -2.16
CA THR A 88 11.15 1.21 -0.82
C THR A 88 11.95 2.29 -0.11
N ALA A 89 12.90 2.92 -0.77
CA ALA A 89 13.70 4.02 -0.20
C ALA A 89 12.84 5.22 0.20
N ILE A 90 11.81 5.55 -0.57
CA ILE A 90 10.85 6.62 -0.25
C ILE A 90 10.00 6.24 0.98
N LEU A 91 9.58 5.00 1.10
CA LEU A 91 8.68 4.54 2.16
C LEU A 91 9.39 4.20 3.48
N GLU A 92 10.63 3.72 3.43
CA GLU A 92 11.38 3.25 4.60
C GLU A 92 11.42 4.27 5.76
N PRO A 93 11.67 5.58 5.55
CA PRO A 93 11.70 6.57 6.63
C PRO A 93 10.37 6.74 7.36
N VAL A 94 9.25 6.45 6.68
CA VAL A 94 7.88 6.60 7.22
C VAL A 94 7.23 5.27 7.62
N ALA A 95 7.85 4.16 7.32
CA ALA A 95 7.37 2.81 7.64
C ALA A 95 7.63 2.47 9.12
N GLN A 96 7.01 3.24 10.02
CA GLN A 96 7.15 3.05 11.47
C GLN A 96 6.07 2.10 12.00
N PRO A 97 6.40 1.22 12.98
CA PRO A 97 5.39 0.42 13.66
C PRO A 97 4.41 1.34 14.39
N PHE A 98 3.14 0.92 14.46
CA PHE A 98 2.12 1.68 15.21
C PHE A 98 2.47 1.67 16.71
N PRO A 99 2.81 2.83 17.30
CA PRO A 99 3.29 2.88 18.68
C PRO A 99 2.11 2.76 19.66
N ILE A 100 2.15 1.73 20.53
CA ILE A 100 1.25 1.64 21.68
C ILE A 100 2.02 2.04 22.94
N ASP A 101 1.68 3.20 23.50
CA ASP A 101 2.22 3.63 24.78
C ASP A 101 1.57 2.81 25.92
N ARG A 102 2.33 1.89 26.50
CA ARG A 102 1.87 1.06 27.64
C ARG A 102 1.83 1.80 28.96
N ALA A 103 2.42 3.01 29.05
CA ALA A 103 2.32 3.86 30.25
C ALA A 103 0.99 4.62 30.28
N ALA A 104 0.41 4.92 29.12
CA ALA A 104 -0.92 5.49 29.00
C ALA A 104 -1.99 4.43 29.36
N LYS A 105 -2.85 4.75 30.31
CA LYS A 105 -3.91 3.85 30.82
C LYS A 105 -5.23 4.60 30.90
N PRO A 106 -6.03 4.60 29.84
CA PRO A 106 -5.87 3.88 28.58
C PRO A 106 -5.02 4.62 27.54
N HIS A 107 -4.37 3.88 26.64
CA HIS A 107 -3.90 4.43 25.36
C HIS A 107 -5.10 4.58 24.43
N VAL A 108 -5.37 5.79 23.96
CA VAL A 108 -6.56 6.10 23.16
C VAL A 108 -6.18 6.29 21.70
N VAL A 109 -6.83 5.56 20.81
CA VAL A 109 -6.67 5.67 19.35
C VAL A 109 -7.96 6.22 18.76
N LEU A 110 -7.90 7.42 18.17
CA LEU A 110 -9.02 8.01 17.44
C LEU A 110 -8.90 7.70 15.95
N VAL A 111 -9.93 7.05 15.39
CA VAL A 111 -10.02 6.78 13.95
C VAL A 111 -11.04 7.72 13.33
N ALA A 112 -10.57 8.69 12.54
CA ALA A 112 -11.38 9.70 11.86
C ALA A 112 -11.36 9.53 10.34
N GLY A 113 -12.40 10.04 9.66
CA GLY A 113 -12.51 10.03 8.20
C GLY A 113 -13.95 10.22 7.73
N VAL A 114 -14.14 10.48 6.43
CA VAL A 114 -15.48 10.62 5.84
C VAL A 114 -16.21 9.27 5.69
N ASN A 115 -17.48 9.29 5.36
CA ASN A 115 -18.27 8.06 5.20
C ASN A 115 -17.72 7.18 4.07
N GLY A 116 -17.70 5.86 4.27
CA GLY A 116 -17.21 4.90 3.28
C GLY A 116 -15.71 4.66 3.25
N THR A 117 -14.89 5.41 4.01
CA THR A 117 -13.41 5.26 4.01
C THR A 117 -12.88 4.02 4.76
N GLY A 118 -13.76 3.20 5.31
CA GLY A 118 -13.36 1.97 6.00
C GLY A 118 -12.99 2.12 7.48
N LYS A 119 -13.37 3.24 8.15
CA LYS A 119 -13.11 3.47 9.59
C LYS A 119 -13.47 2.26 10.46
N THR A 120 -14.72 1.81 10.38
CA THR A 120 -15.24 0.70 11.19
C THR A 120 -14.46 -0.59 10.94
N THR A 121 -14.14 -0.88 9.67
CA THR A 121 -13.33 -2.04 9.28
C THR A 121 -11.92 -1.94 9.85
N THR A 122 -11.30 -0.76 9.81
CA THR A 122 -9.96 -0.52 10.35
C THR A 122 -9.94 -0.69 11.86
N VAL A 123 -10.92 -0.12 12.58
CA VAL A 123 -11.07 -0.28 14.04
C VAL A 123 -11.18 -1.76 14.40
N GLY A 124 -12.03 -2.52 13.73
CA GLY A 124 -12.19 -3.96 13.97
C GLY A 124 -10.90 -4.75 13.74
N LYS A 125 -10.15 -4.45 12.67
CA LYS A 125 -8.86 -5.10 12.38
C LYS A 125 -7.80 -4.77 13.43
N LEU A 126 -7.65 -3.50 13.81
CA LEU A 126 -6.72 -3.07 14.85
C LEU A 126 -7.05 -3.71 16.20
N ALA A 127 -8.33 -3.70 16.59
CA ALA A 127 -8.77 -4.33 17.82
C ALA A 127 -8.45 -5.83 17.86
N SER A 128 -8.67 -6.53 16.76
CA SER A 128 -8.33 -7.95 16.63
C SER A 128 -6.83 -8.20 16.73
N GLN A 129 -6.00 -7.34 16.14
CA GLN A 129 -4.55 -7.43 16.23
C GLN A 129 -4.07 -7.18 17.65
N PHE A 130 -4.51 -6.10 18.29
CA PHE A 130 -4.09 -5.77 19.67
C PHE A 130 -4.50 -6.85 20.67
N ARG A 131 -5.67 -7.48 20.49
CA ARG A 131 -6.06 -8.64 21.31
C ARG A 131 -5.16 -9.84 21.07
N ALA A 132 -4.75 -10.10 19.84
CA ALA A 132 -3.81 -11.17 19.53
C ALA A 132 -2.42 -10.92 20.17
N ASP A 133 -2.04 -9.64 20.32
CA ASP A 133 -0.83 -9.19 21.01
C ASP A 133 -0.96 -9.16 22.54
N GLY A 134 -2.08 -9.68 23.07
CA GLY A 134 -2.34 -9.80 24.53
C GLY A 134 -2.81 -8.51 25.21
N LEU A 135 -3.24 -7.51 24.45
CA LEU A 135 -3.76 -6.25 25.00
C LEU A 135 -5.28 -6.34 25.29
N SER A 136 -5.72 -5.68 26.37
CA SER A 136 -7.13 -5.43 26.60
C SER A 136 -7.61 -4.29 25.71
N VAL A 137 -8.67 -4.52 24.92
CA VAL A 137 -9.17 -3.54 23.95
C VAL A 137 -10.63 -3.22 24.25
N MET A 138 -10.93 -1.92 24.34
CA MET A 138 -12.29 -1.40 24.38
C MET A 138 -12.55 -0.62 23.07
N MET A 139 -13.67 -0.89 22.43
CA MET A 139 -14.09 -0.15 21.24
C MET A 139 -15.30 0.73 21.57
N ALA A 140 -15.24 2.00 21.17
CA ALA A 140 -16.38 2.93 21.28
C ALA A 140 -16.92 3.23 19.87
N ALA A 141 -18.14 2.80 19.60
CA ALA A 141 -18.84 3.12 18.36
C ALA A 141 -19.44 4.54 18.47
N ALA A 142 -18.67 5.54 18.04
CA ALA A 142 -19.10 6.95 18.07
C ALA A 142 -19.84 7.39 16.77
N ASP A 143 -20.21 6.46 15.91
CA ASP A 143 -21.03 6.72 14.72
C ASP A 143 -22.50 6.76 15.12
N THR A 144 -22.92 7.89 15.65
CA THR A 144 -24.31 8.12 16.14
C THR A 144 -25.34 8.25 15.03
N PHE A 145 -24.91 8.38 13.78
CA PHE A 145 -25.79 8.48 12.61
C PHE A 145 -26.18 7.12 12.02
N ARG A 146 -25.50 6.04 12.42
CA ARG A 146 -25.71 4.69 11.85
C ARG A 146 -26.01 3.67 12.94
N ALA A 147 -27.31 3.31 13.06
CA ALA A 147 -27.76 2.32 14.05
C ALA A 147 -27.02 0.95 13.95
N ALA A 148 -26.54 0.58 12.77
CA ALA A 148 -25.82 -0.65 12.54
C ALA A 148 -24.31 -0.60 12.90
N ALA A 149 -23.76 0.56 13.32
CA ALA A 149 -22.32 0.69 13.58
C ALA A 149 -21.87 -0.18 14.76
N VAL A 150 -22.71 -0.32 15.79
CA VAL A 150 -22.45 -1.17 16.94
C VAL A 150 -22.46 -2.66 16.59
N GLU A 151 -23.43 -3.08 15.78
CA GLU A 151 -23.55 -4.48 15.33
C GLU A 151 -22.38 -4.90 14.43
N GLN A 152 -21.86 -3.96 13.63
CA GLN A 152 -20.72 -4.21 12.72
C GLN A 152 -19.40 -4.40 13.48
N LEU A 153 -19.30 -3.90 14.73
CA LEU A 153 -18.10 -4.01 15.57
C LEU A 153 -18.12 -5.23 16.52
N LYS A 154 -19.27 -5.90 16.65
CA LYS A 154 -19.40 -7.17 17.40
C LYS A 154 -18.88 -8.33 16.58
#